data_851e45caa666145b665aee62b9494b0b
#
_entry.id   851e45caa666145b665aee62b9494b0b
#
_cell.length_a   1.000
_cell.length_b   1.000
_cell.length_c   1.000
_cell.angle_alpha   90.00
_cell.angle_beta   90.00
_cell.angle_gamma   90.00
#
_symmetry.space_group_name_H-M   'P 1'
#
loop_
_entity.id
_entity.type
_entity.pdbx_description
1 polymer ?
#
loop_
_entity_poly.entity_id
_entity_poly.type
_entity_poly.pdbx_seq_one_letter_code
_entity_poly.pdbx_strand_id
1 'polypeptide(L)'
;MPFTIIAENCTGCSACEKRCPTRAISGDPKKAYFIEPTLCIDCGACGVICPDEAILDTYGNMTSVLKRVERPIAVVHPDNCNGCGVCVDVCPFDCISPSPDNKAAYLGRVEVNEKTCVGCKLCEEVCGWEGIYIMPGKEKEAFLSSLGYDMPPDSDDADAA
;
A
#
# COMPACT_ATOMS: atom_id res chain seq x y z
N MET A 1 -10.31 11.59 9.80
CA MET A 1 -11.65 10.96 9.67
C MET A 1 -11.48 9.74 8.78
N PRO A 2 -12.23 8.65 9.00
CA PRO A 2 -12.09 7.46 8.14
C PRO A 2 -12.49 7.75 6.70
N PHE A 3 -12.02 6.92 5.77
CA PHE A 3 -12.50 6.95 4.39
C PHE A 3 -14.02 6.80 4.32
N THR A 4 -14.66 7.46 3.37
CA THR A 4 -16.13 7.47 3.24
C THR A 4 -16.55 7.18 1.80
N ILE A 5 -17.62 6.41 1.62
CA ILE A 5 -18.20 6.13 0.30
C ILE A 5 -19.32 7.12 0.03
N ILE A 6 -19.29 7.77 -1.14
CA ILE A 6 -20.36 8.61 -1.67
C ILE A 6 -21.39 7.69 -2.32
N ALA A 7 -22.55 7.53 -1.67
CA ALA A 7 -23.57 6.58 -2.11
C ALA A 7 -24.09 6.86 -3.53
N GLU A 8 -24.16 8.12 -3.93
CA GLU A 8 -24.67 8.57 -5.24
C GLU A 8 -23.73 8.14 -6.38
N ASN A 9 -22.41 8.04 -6.11
CA ASN A 9 -21.41 7.66 -7.09
C ASN A 9 -21.14 6.14 -7.10
N CYS A 10 -21.53 5.44 -6.03
CA CYS A 10 -21.18 4.03 -5.84
C CYS A 10 -22.10 3.10 -6.65
N THR A 11 -21.53 2.38 -7.63
CA THR A 11 -22.26 1.37 -8.44
C THR A 11 -22.40 0.00 -7.76
N GLY A 12 -21.78 -0.21 -6.59
CA GLY A 12 -21.84 -1.48 -5.89
C GLY A 12 -21.02 -2.60 -6.53
N CYS A 13 -19.85 -2.26 -7.12
CA CYS A 13 -18.98 -3.22 -7.82
C CYS A 13 -18.21 -4.18 -6.88
N SER A 14 -18.25 -3.99 -5.57
CA SER A 14 -17.58 -4.78 -4.51
C SER A 14 -16.02 -4.79 -4.56
N ALA A 15 -15.38 -4.02 -5.40
CA ALA A 15 -13.92 -4.00 -5.50
C ALA A 15 -13.25 -3.55 -4.18
N CYS A 16 -13.78 -2.51 -3.55
CA CYS A 16 -13.28 -1.98 -2.29
C CYS A 16 -13.44 -2.95 -1.10
N GLU A 17 -14.57 -3.67 -1.04
CA GLU A 17 -14.83 -4.69 -0.01
C GLU A 17 -13.77 -5.81 -0.05
N LYS A 18 -13.49 -6.35 -1.25
CA LYS A 18 -12.50 -7.43 -1.45
C LYS A 18 -11.07 -7.00 -1.09
N ARG A 19 -10.80 -5.68 -1.16
CA ARG A 19 -9.47 -5.14 -0.89
C ARG A 19 -9.27 -4.70 0.57
N CYS A 20 -10.35 -4.58 1.34
CA CYS A 20 -10.29 -4.10 2.72
C CYS A 20 -9.73 -5.18 3.66
N PRO A 21 -8.56 -4.96 4.30
CA PRO A 21 -7.93 -5.97 5.16
C PRO A 21 -8.69 -6.17 6.48
N THR A 22 -9.36 -5.13 6.96
CA THR A 22 -10.10 -5.15 8.22
C THR A 22 -11.57 -5.52 8.06
N ARG A 23 -12.02 -5.74 6.81
CA ARG A 23 -13.44 -5.96 6.47
C ARG A 23 -14.36 -4.83 6.95
N ALA A 24 -13.84 -3.62 6.97
CA ALA A 24 -14.61 -2.43 7.34
C ALA A 24 -15.66 -2.03 6.30
N ILE A 25 -15.65 -2.65 5.11
CA ILE A 25 -16.55 -2.28 4.01
C ILE A 25 -17.59 -3.38 3.83
N SER A 26 -18.86 -2.99 3.85
CA SER A 26 -19.99 -3.89 3.69
C SER A 26 -21.06 -3.26 2.80
N GLY A 27 -21.85 -4.10 2.15
CA GLY A 27 -22.95 -3.68 1.27
C GLY A 27 -23.49 -4.84 0.45
N ASP A 28 -24.50 -4.56 -0.35
CA ASP A 28 -25.06 -5.51 -1.30
C ASP A 28 -24.56 -5.22 -2.73
N PRO A 29 -24.29 -6.22 -3.54
CA PRO A 29 -23.95 -6.03 -4.94
C PRO A 29 -24.99 -5.15 -5.68
N LYS A 30 -24.51 -4.20 -6.49
CA LYS A 30 -25.32 -3.22 -7.23
C LYS A 30 -26.06 -2.20 -6.35
N LYS A 31 -25.70 -2.10 -5.07
CA LYS A 31 -26.13 -1.02 -4.15
C LYS A 31 -24.91 -0.32 -3.60
N ALA A 32 -25.10 0.87 -3.04
CA ALA A 32 -24.00 1.57 -2.40
C ALA A 32 -23.46 0.78 -1.22
N TYR A 33 -22.12 0.71 -1.13
CA TYR A 33 -21.41 0.14 0.01
C TYR A 33 -21.21 1.20 1.10
N PHE A 34 -20.91 0.73 2.30
CA PHE A 34 -20.62 1.56 3.47
C PHE A 34 -19.30 1.17 4.10
N ILE A 35 -18.57 2.13 4.62
CA ILE A 35 -17.34 1.92 5.41
C ILE A 35 -17.67 2.11 6.89
N GLU A 36 -17.45 1.08 7.70
CA GLU A 36 -17.58 1.16 9.15
C GLU A 36 -16.39 1.94 9.74
N PRO A 37 -16.62 3.14 10.31
CA PRO A 37 -15.54 4.01 10.77
C PRO A 37 -14.66 3.40 11.85
N THR A 38 -15.24 2.56 12.71
CA THR A 38 -14.55 1.94 13.84
C THR A 38 -13.60 0.82 13.44
N LEU A 39 -13.79 0.25 12.25
CA LEU A 39 -12.97 -0.82 11.68
C LEU A 39 -11.98 -0.30 10.63
N CYS A 40 -12.18 0.91 10.14
CA CYS A 40 -11.33 1.52 9.13
C CYS A 40 -9.98 1.93 9.74
N ILE A 41 -8.88 1.48 9.13
CA ILE A 41 -7.50 1.81 9.50
C ILE A 41 -6.88 2.87 8.58
N ASP A 42 -7.67 3.59 7.83
CA ASP A 42 -7.28 4.69 6.94
C ASP A 42 -6.17 4.34 5.91
N CYS A 43 -6.09 3.08 5.52
CA CYS A 43 -5.02 2.57 4.64
C CYS A 43 -5.11 3.03 3.17
N GLY A 44 -6.20 3.64 2.74
CA GLY A 44 -6.39 4.14 1.37
C GLY A 44 -6.58 3.09 0.27
N ALA A 45 -6.50 1.79 0.59
CA ALA A 45 -6.57 0.71 -0.40
C ALA A 45 -7.86 0.72 -1.24
N CYS A 46 -8.98 1.14 -0.65
CA CYS A 46 -10.27 1.26 -1.33
C CYS A 46 -10.31 2.42 -2.33
N GLY A 47 -9.67 3.55 -1.99
CA GLY A 47 -9.67 4.75 -2.83
C GLY A 47 -8.92 4.57 -4.14
N VAL A 48 -7.75 3.91 -4.11
CA VAL A 48 -6.89 3.76 -5.30
C VAL A 48 -7.41 2.75 -6.33
N ILE A 49 -8.48 2.01 -6.01
CA ILE A 49 -9.06 1.00 -6.90
C ILE A 49 -10.53 1.26 -7.28
N CYS A 50 -11.16 2.30 -6.73
CA CYS A 50 -12.56 2.58 -7.00
C CYS A 50 -12.75 3.13 -8.43
N PRO A 51 -13.38 2.39 -9.35
CA PRO A 51 -13.53 2.82 -10.74
C PRO A 51 -14.48 4.01 -10.89
N ASP A 52 -15.38 4.21 -9.93
CA ASP A 52 -16.42 5.23 -9.95
C ASP A 52 -16.01 6.50 -9.18
N GLU A 53 -14.77 6.56 -8.67
CA GLU A 53 -14.27 7.67 -7.84
C GLU A 53 -15.23 8.01 -6.67
N ALA A 54 -15.90 6.99 -6.14
CA ALA A 54 -16.94 7.14 -5.13
C ALA A 54 -16.40 7.20 -3.69
N ILE A 55 -15.09 7.36 -3.49
CA ILE A 55 -14.47 7.30 -2.16
C ILE A 55 -13.78 8.61 -1.85
N LEU A 56 -14.09 9.16 -0.66
CA LEU A 56 -13.40 10.30 -0.07
C LEU A 56 -12.30 9.81 0.86
N ASP A 57 -11.16 10.51 0.82
CA ASP A 57 -10.07 10.31 1.76
C ASP A 57 -10.36 10.90 3.14
N THR A 58 -9.42 10.78 4.05
CA THR A 58 -9.50 11.29 5.43
C THR A 58 -9.61 12.82 5.51
N TYR A 59 -9.29 13.53 4.44
CA TYR A 59 -9.38 15.00 4.32
C TYR A 59 -10.63 15.47 3.57
N GLY A 60 -11.44 14.53 3.08
CA GLY A 60 -12.65 14.82 2.31
C GLY A 60 -12.42 15.05 0.81
N ASN A 61 -11.23 14.71 0.29
CA ASN A 61 -10.96 14.79 -1.14
C ASN A 61 -11.41 13.51 -1.84
N MET A 62 -11.90 13.65 -3.07
CA MET A 62 -12.21 12.48 -3.90
C MET A 62 -10.93 11.74 -4.28
N THR A 63 -10.96 10.44 -4.10
CA THR A 63 -9.88 9.57 -4.55
C THR A 63 -10.12 9.14 -5.98
N SER A 64 -9.05 8.92 -6.74
CA SER A 64 -9.11 8.41 -8.12
C SER A 64 -8.33 7.12 -8.27
N VAL A 65 -8.65 6.36 -9.32
CA VAL A 65 -7.88 5.17 -9.66
C VAL A 65 -6.48 5.58 -10.07
N LEU A 66 -5.48 5.08 -9.34
CA LEU A 66 -4.08 5.31 -9.66
C LEU A 66 -3.53 4.18 -10.54
N LYS A 67 -2.76 4.54 -11.55
CA LYS A 67 -1.94 3.57 -12.28
C LYS A 67 -0.96 2.90 -11.32
N ARG A 68 -0.56 1.66 -11.62
CA ARG A 68 0.32 0.89 -10.76
C ARG A 68 1.58 1.66 -10.34
N VAL A 69 2.23 2.33 -11.28
CA VAL A 69 3.46 3.12 -11.05
C VAL A 69 3.24 4.39 -10.22
N GLU A 70 2.00 4.86 -10.12
CA GLU A 70 1.64 6.06 -9.33
C GLU A 70 1.13 5.71 -7.93
N ARG A 71 0.80 4.42 -7.69
CA ARG A 71 0.35 3.98 -6.37
C ARG A 71 1.46 4.14 -5.36
N PRO A 72 1.12 4.59 -4.13
CA PRO A 72 2.09 4.61 -3.06
C PRO A 72 2.50 3.17 -2.70
N ILE A 73 3.79 2.96 -2.56
CA ILE A 73 4.40 1.69 -2.16
C ILE A 73 5.43 1.92 -1.06
N ALA A 74 5.68 0.88 -0.28
CA ALA A 74 6.77 0.87 0.68
C ALA A 74 8.10 0.63 -0.05
N VAL A 75 9.10 1.45 0.23
CA VAL A 75 10.46 1.34 -0.29
C VAL A 75 11.42 1.21 0.87
N VAL A 76 12.26 0.18 0.85
CA VAL A 76 13.24 -0.10 1.91
C VAL A 76 14.51 0.69 1.66
N HIS A 77 14.98 1.41 2.71
CA HIS A 77 16.28 2.07 2.70
C HIS A 77 17.37 1.02 2.98
N PRO A 78 18.29 0.78 2.05
CA PRO A 78 19.21 -0.34 2.18
C PRO A 78 20.15 -0.29 3.38
N ASP A 79 20.58 0.90 3.79
CA ASP A 79 21.52 1.06 4.92
C ASP A 79 20.86 1.17 6.28
N ASN A 80 19.61 1.68 6.32
CA ASN A 80 18.89 1.90 7.57
C ASN A 80 18.11 0.66 8.02
N CYS A 81 17.75 -0.21 7.08
CA CYS A 81 17.02 -1.43 7.40
C CYS A 81 17.95 -2.48 8.02
N ASN A 82 17.67 -2.86 9.26
CA ASN A 82 18.40 -3.89 10.00
C ASN A 82 17.69 -5.25 10.05
N GLY A 83 16.56 -5.41 9.34
CA GLY A 83 15.83 -6.66 9.28
C GLY A 83 15.11 -7.07 10.56
N CYS A 84 14.78 -6.12 11.45
CA CYS A 84 14.14 -6.42 12.75
C CYS A 84 12.75 -7.09 12.64
N GLY A 85 12.09 -7.04 11.48
CA GLY A 85 10.83 -7.73 11.19
C GLY A 85 9.56 -7.04 11.68
N VAL A 86 9.63 -5.97 12.46
CA VAL A 86 8.43 -5.27 13.00
C VAL A 86 7.47 -4.85 11.89
N CYS A 87 7.99 -4.38 10.75
CA CYS A 87 7.17 -4.00 9.59
C CYS A 87 6.47 -5.20 8.92
N VAL A 88 7.03 -6.41 9.06
CA VAL A 88 6.40 -7.66 8.58
C VAL A 88 5.16 -7.97 9.41
N ASP A 89 5.29 -7.89 10.74
CA ASP A 89 4.22 -8.25 11.68
C ASP A 89 3.02 -7.29 11.61
N VAL A 90 3.26 -6.01 11.28
CA VAL A 90 2.18 -5.01 11.21
C VAL A 90 1.54 -4.89 9.82
N CYS A 91 2.07 -5.55 8.81
CA CYS A 91 1.57 -5.41 7.45
C CYS A 91 0.25 -6.18 7.24
N PRO A 92 -0.91 -5.50 7.08
CA PRO A 92 -2.19 -6.19 6.93
C PRO A 92 -2.40 -6.78 5.53
N PHE A 93 -1.43 -6.59 4.62
CA PHE A 93 -1.47 -7.07 3.24
C PHE A 93 -0.46 -8.18 2.96
N ASP A 94 0.28 -8.62 3.98
CA ASP A 94 1.33 -9.65 3.89
C ASP A 94 2.31 -9.38 2.72
N CYS A 95 2.58 -8.09 2.46
CA CYS A 95 3.42 -7.68 1.34
C CYS A 95 4.89 -7.43 1.72
N ILE A 96 5.27 -7.65 2.96
CA ILE A 96 6.63 -7.50 3.45
C ILE A 96 7.12 -8.84 3.96
N SER A 97 8.29 -9.26 3.53
CA SER A 97 8.93 -10.50 3.97
C SER A 97 10.42 -10.28 4.26
N PRO A 98 11.03 -11.11 5.11
CA PRO A 98 12.48 -11.11 5.25
C PRO A 98 13.16 -11.44 3.93
N SER A 99 14.24 -10.75 3.57
CA SER A 99 15.00 -11.06 2.35
C SER A 99 15.59 -12.47 2.42
N PRO A 100 15.54 -13.26 1.34
CA PRO A 100 16.09 -14.62 1.29
C PRO A 100 17.62 -14.66 1.48
N ASP A 101 18.32 -13.55 1.22
CA ASP A 101 19.75 -13.44 1.45
C ASP A 101 20.14 -13.32 2.93
N ASN A 102 19.15 -13.27 3.80
CA ASN A 102 19.29 -13.18 5.25
C ASN A 102 19.71 -14.50 5.86
N LYS A 103 21.01 -14.78 5.88
CA LYS A 103 21.57 -15.96 6.57
C LYS A 103 21.64 -15.84 8.08
N ALA A 104 21.37 -14.66 8.64
CA ALA A 104 21.36 -14.41 10.09
C ALA A 104 20.09 -13.65 10.47
N ALA A 105 19.34 -14.17 11.42
CA ALA A 105 18.02 -13.69 11.83
C ALA A 105 17.98 -12.22 12.39
N TYR A 106 19.11 -11.53 12.45
CA TYR A 106 19.23 -10.19 13.05
C TYR A 106 20.05 -9.20 12.21
N LEU A 107 20.48 -9.54 11.00
CA LEU A 107 21.35 -8.69 10.19
C LEU A 107 20.93 -8.74 8.71
N GLY A 108 19.66 -8.57 8.43
CA GLY A 108 19.17 -8.63 7.10
C GLY A 108 18.37 -7.42 6.68
N ARG A 109 17.72 -7.56 5.57
CA ARG A 109 16.77 -6.58 5.04
C ARG A 109 15.40 -7.23 4.92
N VAL A 110 14.39 -6.42 4.74
CA VAL A 110 13.08 -6.90 4.30
C VAL A 110 12.90 -6.57 2.82
N GLU A 111 12.07 -7.35 2.17
CA GLU A 111 11.63 -7.13 0.79
C GLU A 111 10.15 -6.81 0.76
N VAL A 112 9.76 -5.94 -0.17
CA VAL A 112 8.38 -5.51 -0.34
C VAL A 112 7.84 -6.04 -1.66
N ASN A 113 6.72 -6.75 -1.61
CA ASN A 113 5.96 -7.10 -2.81
C ASN A 113 5.12 -5.89 -3.24
N GLU A 114 5.61 -5.14 -4.21
CA GLU A 114 4.97 -3.93 -4.72
C GLU A 114 3.60 -4.20 -5.38
N LYS A 115 3.37 -5.43 -5.87
CA LYS A 115 2.08 -5.81 -6.50
C LYS A 115 0.94 -5.83 -5.49
N THR A 116 1.23 -6.18 -4.24
CA THR A 116 0.24 -6.28 -3.16
C THR A 116 0.28 -5.10 -2.20
N CYS A 117 1.38 -4.34 -2.16
CA CYS A 117 1.51 -3.15 -1.34
C CYS A 117 0.52 -2.06 -1.78
N VAL A 118 -0.09 -1.39 -0.80
CA VAL A 118 -1.06 -0.28 -1.01
C VAL A 118 -0.59 1.04 -0.41
N GLY A 119 0.62 1.07 0.18
CA GLY A 119 1.15 2.28 0.80
C GLY A 119 0.38 2.75 2.03
N CYS A 120 -0.10 1.84 2.87
CA CYS A 120 -0.92 2.15 4.04
C CYS A 120 -0.18 2.87 5.18
N LYS A 121 1.12 3.09 5.06
CA LYS A 121 2.02 3.79 6.00
C LYS A 121 2.34 3.07 7.31
N LEU A 122 1.62 2.02 7.70
CA LEU A 122 1.84 1.35 8.98
C LEU A 122 3.30 0.90 9.20
N CYS A 123 3.95 0.38 8.15
CA CYS A 123 5.34 -0.05 8.22
C CYS A 123 6.32 1.12 8.41
N GLU A 124 6.02 2.29 7.84
CA GLU A 124 6.81 3.51 8.00
C GLU A 124 6.66 4.07 9.42
N GLU A 125 5.44 4.12 9.97
CA GLU A 125 5.15 4.62 11.31
C GLU A 125 5.79 3.81 12.43
N VAL A 126 5.92 2.49 12.27
CA VAL A 126 6.52 1.61 13.29
C VAL A 126 8.03 1.46 13.14
N CYS A 127 8.62 1.97 12.05
CA CYS A 127 10.04 1.80 11.80
C CYS A 127 10.88 2.82 12.59
N GLY A 128 11.37 2.41 13.74
CA GLY A 128 12.25 3.26 14.57
C GLY A 128 13.65 3.54 13.98
N TRP A 129 13.97 2.91 12.83
CA TRP A 129 15.28 3.05 12.16
C TRP A 129 15.20 3.88 10.87
N GLU A 130 14.03 4.45 10.56
CA GLU A 130 13.83 5.13 9.27
C GLU A 130 14.29 4.27 8.07
N GLY A 131 14.02 2.97 8.15
CA GLY A 131 14.46 1.97 7.17
C GLY A 131 13.43 1.64 6.11
N ILE A 132 12.25 2.28 6.13
CA ILE A 132 11.19 2.08 5.14
C ILE A 132 10.39 3.38 4.96
N TYR A 133 10.10 3.72 3.71
CA TYR A 133 9.41 4.96 3.33
C TYR A 133 8.26 4.65 2.40
N ILE A 134 7.20 5.46 2.46
CA ILE A 134 6.08 5.38 1.52
C ILE A 134 6.21 6.47 0.48
N MET A 135 6.30 6.06 -0.78
CA MET A 135 6.41 6.98 -1.92
C MET A 135 5.71 6.41 -3.17
N PRO A 136 5.37 7.25 -4.17
CA PRO A 136 4.89 6.76 -5.45
C PRO A 136 5.90 5.80 -6.10
N GLY A 137 5.43 4.70 -6.68
CA GLY A 137 6.32 3.68 -7.28
C GLY A 137 7.27 4.25 -8.32
N LYS A 138 6.84 5.26 -9.09
CA LYS A 138 7.67 5.98 -10.08
C LYS A 138 8.88 6.73 -9.47
N GLU A 139 8.86 7.01 -8.17
CA GLU A 139 9.93 7.75 -7.48
C GLU A 139 10.96 6.83 -6.84
N LYS A 140 10.66 5.53 -6.74
CA LYS A 140 11.52 4.51 -6.11
C LYS A 140 12.94 4.50 -6.68
N GLU A 141 13.07 4.44 -8.01
CA GLU A 141 14.37 4.37 -8.67
C GLU A 141 15.21 5.63 -8.40
N ALA A 142 14.59 6.82 -8.52
CA ALA A 142 15.26 8.09 -8.23
C ALA A 142 15.72 8.16 -6.77
N PHE A 143 14.90 7.68 -5.85
CA PHE A 143 15.26 7.62 -4.43
C PHE A 143 16.44 6.68 -4.19
N LEU A 144 16.42 5.45 -4.68
CA LEU A 144 17.51 4.48 -4.52
C LEU A 144 18.80 4.93 -5.21
N SER A 145 18.71 5.53 -6.40
CA SER A 145 19.87 6.10 -7.08
C SER A 145 20.50 7.26 -6.30
N SER A 146 19.67 8.09 -5.62
CA SER A 146 20.19 9.16 -4.77
C SER A 146 20.99 8.64 -3.57
N LEU A 147 20.77 7.40 -3.16
CA LEU A 147 21.51 6.68 -2.11
C LEU A 147 22.71 5.89 -2.65
N GLY A 148 22.98 5.95 -3.97
CA GLY A 148 24.07 5.22 -4.62
C GLY A 148 23.76 3.76 -4.96
N TYR A 149 22.49 3.36 -4.96
CA TYR A 149 22.03 2.03 -5.35
C TYR A 149 21.47 2.04 -6.77
N ASP A 150 22.23 1.52 -7.73
CA ASP A 150 21.76 1.28 -9.09
C ASP A 150 20.96 -0.03 -9.12
N MET A 151 19.63 0.08 -9.22
CA MET A 151 18.78 -1.08 -9.44
C MET A 151 18.81 -1.46 -10.93
N PRO A 152 18.93 -2.76 -11.27
CA PRO A 152 18.63 -3.18 -12.63
C PRO A 152 17.15 -2.87 -12.93
N PRO A 153 16.81 -2.48 -14.16
CA PRO A 153 15.42 -2.20 -14.53
C PRO A 153 14.55 -3.42 -14.22
N ASP A 154 13.42 -3.17 -13.55
CA ASP A 154 12.45 -4.22 -13.24
C ASP A 154 12.01 -4.91 -14.53
N SER A 155 12.22 -6.22 -14.61
CA SER A 155 11.90 -7.06 -15.79
C SER A 155 10.39 -7.30 -15.99
N ASP A 156 9.53 -6.55 -15.30
CA ASP A 156 8.08 -6.80 -15.22
C ASP A 156 7.19 -5.81 -16.03
N ASP A 157 7.74 -5.06 -17.01
CA ASP A 157 6.92 -4.25 -17.94
C ASP A 157 6.26 -5.08 -19.07
N ALA A 158 6.18 -6.40 -18.92
CA ALA A 158 5.68 -7.29 -19.97
C ALA A 158 4.15 -7.56 -19.93
N ASP A 159 3.37 -6.90 -19.06
CA ASP A 159 1.91 -7.09 -18.98
C ASP A 159 1.13 -5.76 -19.03
N ALA A 160 1.41 -4.97 -20.08
CA ALA A 160 0.59 -3.83 -20.48
C ALA A 160 0.10 -4.05 -21.92
N ALA A 161 -0.89 -4.93 -22.10
CA ALA A 161 -1.71 -5.02 -23.32
C ALA A 161 -3.18 -5.28 -22.92
#